data_9ad996aa8df8b45c1d69946e5810791c
#
_entry.id   9ad996aa8df8b45c1d69946e5810791c
#
_cell.length_a   1.000
_cell.length_b   1.000
_cell.length_c   1.000
_cell.angle_alpha   90.00
_cell.angle_beta   90.00
_cell.angle_gamma   90.00
#
_symmetry.space_group_name_H-M   'P 1'
#
loop_
_entity.id
_entity.type
_entity.pdbx_description
1 polymer ?
#
loop_
_entity_poly.entity_id
_entity_poly.type
_entity_poly.pdbx_seq_one_letter_code
_entity_poly.pdbx_strand_id
1 'polypeptide(L)' 'MGEIIFEVREDEVDGGYTAHALGYGIHTQGDTVEELRAMVKDAVRCFFDETMEAPKIIRLYFVRDEVLA' A
#
# COMPACT_ATOMS: atom_id res chain seq x y z
N MET A 1 14.87 2.70 9.99
CA MET A 1 13.98 1.57 9.72
C MET A 1 14.23 1.05 8.31
N GLY A 2 14.25 -0.26 8.12
CA GLY A 2 14.62 -0.85 6.83
C GLY A 2 13.51 -0.89 5.81
N GLU A 3 12.40 -1.56 6.14
CA GLU A 3 11.40 -1.89 5.14
C GLU A 3 9.99 -1.77 5.71
N ILE A 4 9.07 -1.30 4.87
CA ILE A 4 7.64 -1.34 5.18
C ILE A 4 6.96 -2.12 4.04
N ILE A 5 6.03 -3.00 4.40
CA ILE A 5 5.35 -3.86 3.44
C ILE A 5 3.88 -3.48 3.39
N PHE A 6 3.40 -3.21 2.18
CA PHE A 6 1.98 -2.98 1.94
C PHE A 6 1.38 -4.19 1.25
N GLU A 7 0.31 -4.70 1.81
CA GLU A 7 -0.49 -5.73 1.18
C GLU A 7 -1.49 -5.05 0.25
N VAL A 8 -1.43 -5.41 -1.03
CA VAL A 8 -2.26 -4.78 -2.07
C VAL A 8 -3.30 -5.78 -2.56
N ARG A 9 -4.54 -5.33 -2.62
CA ARG A 9 -5.66 -6.12 -3.12
C ARG A 9 -6.41 -5.34 -4.20
N GLU A 10 -6.86 -6.03 -5.21
CA GLU A 10 -7.72 -5.46 -6.23
C GLU A 10 -9.17 -5.51 -5.76
N ASP A 11 -9.90 -4.41 -5.95
CA ASP A 11 -11.33 -4.37 -5.67
C ASP A 11 -12.07 -4.79 -6.92
N GLU A 12 -12.56 -6.02 -6.94
CA GLU A 12 -13.23 -6.58 -8.10
C GLU A 12 -14.65 -6.03 -8.31
N VAL A 13 -15.23 -5.44 -7.28
CA VAL A 13 -16.59 -4.88 -7.36
C VAL A 13 -16.59 -3.48 -7.93
N ASP A 14 -15.80 -2.60 -7.33
CA ASP A 14 -15.76 -1.18 -7.71
C ASP A 14 -14.58 -0.83 -8.59
N GLY A 15 -13.68 -1.78 -8.80
CA GLY A 15 -12.43 -1.54 -9.52
C GLY A 15 -11.40 -0.87 -8.63
N GLY A 16 -10.17 -0.75 -9.14
CA GLY A 16 -9.10 -0.13 -8.41
C GLY A 16 -8.40 -1.07 -7.44
N TYR A 17 -7.55 -0.49 -6.60
CA TYR A 17 -6.69 -1.23 -5.69
C TYR A 17 -6.67 -0.58 -4.33
N THR A 18 -6.53 -1.40 -3.30
CA THR A 18 -6.33 -0.92 -1.93
C THR A 18 -4.99 -1.42 -1.42
N ALA A 19 -4.36 -0.65 -0.55
CA ALA A 19 -3.09 -1.03 0.06
C ALA A 19 -3.16 -0.79 1.56
N HIS A 20 -2.58 -1.71 2.32
CA HIS A 20 -2.59 -1.68 3.77
C HIS A 20 -1.21 -2.06 4.28
N ALA A 21 -0.60 -1.20 5.08
CA ALA A 21 0.73 -1.46 5.63
C ALA A 21 0.65 -2.47 6.76
N LEU A 22 1.45 -3.51 6.67
CA LEU A 22 1.51 -4.53 7.72
C LEU A 22 2.21 -3.94 8.96
N GLY A 23 1.54 -4.03 10.10
CA GLY A 23 2.10 -3.52 11.36
C GLY A 23 1.90 -2.03 11.58
N TYR A 24 1.25 -1.33 10.67
CA TYR A 24 0.96 0.10 10.79
C TYR A 24 -0.49 0.36 10.42
N GLY A 25 -1.04 1.45 10.92
CA GLY A 25 -2.41 1.84 10.60
C GLY A 25 -2.50 2.69 9.34
N ILE A 26 -1.77 2.32 8.29
CA ILE A 26 -1.73 3.08 7.04
C ILE A 26 -2.54 2.35 5.98
N HIS A 27 -3.54 3.04 5.43
CA HIS A 27 -4.38 2.52 4.36
C HIS A 27 -4.43 3.54 3.24
N THR A 28 -4.41 3.07 2.01
CA THR A 28 -4.57 3.94 0.86
C THR A 28 -5.19 3.17 -0.30
N GLN A 29 -5.53 3.88 -1.37
CA GLN A 29 -6.16 3.28 -2.54
C GLN A 29 -5.83 4.08 -3.79
N GLY A 30 -6.05 3.47 -4.93
CA GLY A 30 -5.87 4.11 -6.21
C GLY A 30 -6.65 3.36 -7.28
N ASP A 31 -7.02 4.04 -8.36
CA ASP A 31 -7.79 3.43 -9.45
C ASP A 31 -6.90 2.57 -10.35
N THR A 32 -5.63 2.90 -10.43
CA THR A 32 -4.65 2.16 -11.22
C THR A 32 -3.46 1.80 -10.33
N VAL A 33 -2.61 0.89 -10.81
CA VAL A 33 -1.39 0.52 -10.08
C VAL A 33 -0.45 1.73 -9.98
N GLU A 34 -0.35 2.53 -11.03
CA GLU A 34 0.48 3.74 -11.02
C GLU A 34 -0.01 4.74 -9.98
N GLU A 35 -1.31 4.95 -9.93
CA GLU A 35 -1.91 5.83 -8.93
C GLU A 35 -1.70 5.29 -7.53
N LEU A 36 -1.90 3.98 -7.35
CA LEU A 36 -1.67 3.34 -6.06
C LEU A 36 -0.24 3.54 -5.59
N ARG A 37 0.74 3.38 -6.48
CA ARG A 37 2.15 3.60 -6.13
C ARG A 37 2.40 5.01 -5.64
N ALA A 38 1.81 5.99 -6.31
CA ALA A 38 1.93 7.39 -5.90
C ALA A 38 1.29 7.62 -4.55
N MET A 39 0.11 7.06 -4.34
CA MET A 39 -0.62 7.20 -3.08
C MET A 39 0.11 6.52 -1.92
N VAL A 40 0.73 5.35 -2.15
CA VAL A 40 1.52 4.66 -1.13
C VAL A 40 2.72 5.51 -0.73
N LYS A 41 3.45 6.07 -1.69
CA LYS A 41 4.60 6.92 -1.40
C LYS A 41 4.18 8.15 -0.59
N ASP A 42 3.07 8.76 -0.95
CA ASP A 42 2.55 9.92 -0.25
C ASP A 42 2.12 9.56 1.17
N ALA A 43 1.44 8.44 1.34
CA ALA A 43 1.00 7.97 2.65
C ALA A 43 2.18 7.70 3.58
N VAL A 44 3.24 7.09 3.07
CA VAL A 44 4.46 6.83 3.85
C VAL A 44 5.11 8.15 4.25
N ARG A 45 5.21 9.09 3.31
CA ARG A 45 5.80 10.40 3.60
C ARG A 45 5.02 11.13 4.69
N CYS A 46 3.70 11.05 4.65
CA CYS A 46 2.86 11.71 5.64
C CYS A 46 2.93 11.04 7.01
N PHE A 47 3.02 9.71 7.02
CA PHE A 47 3.07 8.97 8.28
C PHE A 47 4.42 9.11 8.97
N PHE A 48 5.50 9.02 8.21
CA PHE A 48 6.86 9.17 8.72
C PHE A 48 7.34 10.58 8.40
N ASP A 49 7.01 11.53 9.26
CA ASP A 49 7.42 12.91 9.07
C ASP A 49 8.86 13.13 9.52
N GLU A 50 9.27 14.39 9.64
CA GLU A 50 10.64 14.75 10.00
C GLU A 50 11.10 14.22 11.35
N THR A 51 10.16 13.87 12.23
CA THR A 51 10.49 13.38 13.58
C THR A 51 10.66 11.88 13.63
N MET A 52 10.30 11.16 12.58
CA MET A 52 10.38 9.71 12.51
C MET A 52 11.26 9.28 11.36
N GLU A 53 12.02 8.21 11.58
CA GLU A 53 12.86 7.65 10.54
C GLU A 53 12.01 6.87 9.55
N ALA A 54 11.95 7.33 8.31
CA ALA A 54 11.21 6.67 7.25
C ALA A 54 11.90 5.37 6.81
N PRO A 55 11.13 4.36 6.38
CA PRO A 55 11.72 3.15 5.83
C PRO A 55 12.45 3.44 4.51
N LYS A 56 13.52 2.73 4.27
CA LYS A 56 14.30 2.87 3.05
C LYS A 56 13.70 2.12 1.88
N ILE A 57 12.93 1.08 2.18
CA ILE A 57 12.30 0.22 1.19
C ILE A 57 10.80 0.18 1.43
N ILE A 58 10.04 0.44 0.38
CA ILE A 58 8.59 0.28 0.39
C ILE A 58 8.31 -0.89 -0.54
N ARG A 59 7.78 -1.97 0.02
CA ARG A 59 7.47 -3.17 -0.75
C ARG A 59 5.97 -3.33 -0.91
N LEU A 60 5.52 -3.56 -2.14
CA LEU A 60 4.13 -3.88 -2.40
C LEU A 60 4.00 -5.38 -2.61
N TYR A 61 3.17 -6.00 -1.79
CA TYR A 61 2.88 -7.41 -1.87
C TYR A 61 1.46 -7.58 -2.42
N PHE A 62 1.33 -8.03 -3.65
CA PHE A 62 0.04 -8.18 -4.32
C PHE A 62 -0.58 -9.50 -3.92
N VAL A 63 -1.75 -9.42 -3.28
CA VAL A 63 -2.53 -10.60 -2.90
C VAL A 63 -3.60 -10.81 -3.95
N ARG A 64 -3.72 -12.03 -4.41
CA ARG A 64 -4.70 -12.37 -5.43
C ARG A 64 -5.65 -13.42 -4.89
N ASP A 65 -6.95 -13.11 -4.92
CA ASP A 65 -7.99 -14.06 -4.59
C ASP A 65 -8.41 -14.78 -5.86
N GLU A 66 -8.63 -16.08 -5.75
CA GLU A 66 -9.08 -16.87 -6.88
C GLU A 66 -10.17 -17.79 -6.42
N VAL A 67 -11.34 -17.68 -7.06
CA VAL A 67 -12.49 -18.54 -6.75
C VAL A 67 -12.67 -19.52 -7.90
N LEU A 68 -12.52 -20.79 -7.62
CA LEU A 68 -12.58 -21.83 -8.64
C LEU A 68 -13.97 -22.41 -8.85
N ALA A 69 -14.84 -22.30 -7.87
CA ALA A 69 -16.20 -22.81 -8.00
C ALA A 69 -17.14 -22.15 -7.01
#